data_9c0823b3bf3fda4c33bfb3210fe9497e
#
_entry.id   9c0823b3bf3fda4c33bfb3210fe9497e
#
_cell.length_a   1.000
_cell.length_b   1.000
_cell.length_c   1.000
_cell.angle_alpha   90.00
_cell.angle_beta   90.00
_cell.angle_gamma   90.00
#
_symmetry.space_group_name_H-M   'P 1'
#
loop_
_entity.id
_entity.type
_entity.pdbx_description
1 polymer ?
#
loop_
_entity_poly.entity_id
_entity_poly.type
_entity_poly.pdbx_seq_one_letter_code
_entity_poly.pdbx_strand_id
1 'polypeptide(L)'
;RMCKADYLDTLSPGDILPCTVTHIEPFGAFCDVGCGISALLPIDCMSVSRISSPADRVSVGQQILCAVKNRDVQGRFVLTIRELLGTWAENAAHFSVGETVVGIVRSVEEYGTFIEIAPNLAGLAESCTDLSPGQAVSVYIKNILPEKMKIKLVIVNHSLNQRHRFELRYFITEGHLDRWVYSTPGSSKRIETDFAAAACNPA
;
A
#
# COMPACT_ATOMS: atom_id res chain seq x y z
N ARG A 1 11.04 -22.98 -24.77
CA ARG A 1 9.93 -22.02 -24.55
C ARG A 1 9.00 -22.62 -23.52
N MET A 2 9.00 -22.09 -22.31
CA MET A 2 8.08 -22.49 -21.26
C MET A 2 6.64 -22.15 -21.69
N CYS A 3 5.71 -23.08 -21.55
CA CYS A 3 4.31 -22.83 -21.87
C CYS A 3 3.67 -21.97 -20.77
N LYS A 4 2.55 -21.30 -21.08
CA LYS A 4 1.83 -20.48 -20.08
C LYS A 4 1.45 -21.29 -18.83
N ALA A 5 1.02 -22.53 -19.01
CA ALA A 5 0.66 -23.41 -17.91
C ALA A 5 1.87 -23.71 -17.02
N ASP A 6 3.01 -24.05 -17.62
CA ASP A 6 4.24 -24.34 -16.88
C ASP A 6 4.70 -23.13 -16.05
N TYR A 7 4.57 -21.91 -16.60
CA TYR A 7 4.91 -20.67 -15.88
C TYR A 7 3.98 -20.44 -14.68
N LEU A 8 2.67 -20.66 -14.87
CA LEU A 8 1.68 -20.51 -13.79
C LEU A 8 1.94 -21.48 -12.63
N ASP A 9 2.39 -22.70 -12.94
CA ASP A 9 2.66 -23.72 -11.93
C ASP A 9 3.94 -23.46 -11.14
N THR A 10 4.82 -22.55 -11.62
CA THR A 10 6.02 -22.14 -10.88
C THR A 10 5.75 -21.04 -9.85
N LEU A 11 4.60 -20.35 -9.92
CA LEU A 11 4.29 -19.24 -9.03
C LEU A 11 3.54 -19.71 -7.79
N SER A 12 4.07 -19.34 -6.63
CA SER A 12 3.50 -19.64 -5.31
C SER A 12 3.13 -18.37 -4.55
N PRO A 13 2.15 -18.43 -3.64
CA PRO A 13 1.88 -17.31 -2.73
C PRO A 13 3.15 -16.87 -2.01
N GLY A 14 3.43 -15.58 -1.99
CA GLY A 14 4.65 -14.98 -1.43
C GLY A 14 5.75 -14.69 -2.46
N ASP A 15 5.68 -15.24 -3.67
CA ASP A 15 6.67 -14.94 -4.71
C ASP A 15 6.57 -13.51 -5.18
N ILE A 16 7.72 -12.84 -5.26
CA ILE A 16 7.84 -11.45 -5.73
C ILE A 16 8.22 -11.46 -7.20
N LEU A 17 7.46 -10.72 -7.99
CA LEU A 17 7.68 -10.63 -9.44
C LEU A 17 7.36 -9.22 -9.97
N PRO A 18 8.02 -8.82 -11.06
CA PRO A 18 7.63 -7.61 -11.79
C PRO A 18 6.34 -7.86 -12.56
N CYS A 19 5.49 -6.84 -12.63
CA CYS A 19 4.31 -6.86 -13.46
C CYS A 19 4.05 -5.49 -14.09
N THR A 20 3.24 -5.47 -15.13
CA THR A 20 2.85 -4.23 -15.82
C THR A 20 1.37 -4.00 -15.64
N VAL A 21 1.00 -2.81 -15.17
CA VAL A 21 -0.40 -2.41 -15.02
C VAL A 21 -1.01 -2.23 -16.40
N THR A 22 -2.04 -3.01 -16.73
CA THR A 22 -2.71 -2.98 -18.03
C THR A 22 -4.02 -2.21 -18.01
N HIS A 23 -4.72 -2.25 -16.89
CA HIS A 23 -6.05 -1.64 -16.76
C HIS A 23 -6.33 -1.28 -15.30
N ILE A 24 -7.11 -0.22 -15.09
CA ILE A 24 -7.51 0.25 -13.74
C ILE A 24 -9.03 0.31 -13.67
N GLU A 25 -9.57 -0.34 -12.65
CA GLU A 25 -10.98 -0.34 -12.27
C GLU A 25 -11.14 0.24 -10.86
N PRO A 26 -12.34 0.66 -10.44
CA PRO A 26 -12.56 1.20 -9.09
C PRO A 26 -12.16 0.26 -7.95
N PHE A 27 -12.25 -1.06 -8.16
CA PHE A 27 -11.94 -2.09 -7.16
C PHE A 27 -10.48 -2.56 -7.17
N GLY A 28 -9.68 -2.18 -8.17
CA GLY A 28 -8.30 -2.61 -8.29
C GLY A 28 -7.69 -2.36 -9.65
N ALA A 29 -6.51 -2.92 -9.88
CA ALA A 29 -5.82 -2.87 -11.16
C ALA A 29 -5.58 -4.27 -11.70
N PHE A 30 -5.65 -4.41 -13.02
CA PHE A 30 -5.21 -5.61 -13.72
C PHE A 30 -3.76 -5.45 -14.14
N CYS A 31 -2.97 -6.49 -13.91
CA CYS A 31 -1.55 -6.50 -14.19
C CYS A 31 -1.18 -7.71 -15.04
N ASP A 32 -0.31 -7.52 -16.01
CA ASP A 32 0.33 -8.62 -16.73
C ASP A 32 1.56 -9.07 -15.92
N VAL A 33 1.51 -10.31 -15.46
CA VAL A 33 2.58 -10.95 -14.69
C VAL A 33 3.59 -11.69 -15.56
N GLY A 34 3.49 -11.54 -16.85
CA GLY A 34 4.32 -12.19 -17.86
C GLY A 34 3.51 -13.12 -18.76
N CYS A 35 3.99 -13.35 -19.97
CA CYS A 35 3.36 -14.18 -20.98
C CYS A 35 1.89 -13.82 -21.33
N GLY A 36 1.47 -12.56 -21.09
CA GLY A 36 0.10 -12.11 -21.29
C GLY A 36 -0.89 -12.72 -20.30
N ILE A 37 -0.43 -13.02 -19.09
CA ILE A 37 -1.27 -13.54 -18.01
C ILE A 37 -1.74 -12.38 -17.15
N SER A 38 -3.06 -12.18 -17.13
CA SER A 38 -3.68 -11.13 -16.34
C SER A 38 -3.92 -11.59 -14.90
N ALA A 39 -3.50 -10.76 -13.94
CA ALA A 39 -3.74 -10.94 -12.52
C ALA A 39 -4.43 -9.70 -11.94
N LEU A 40 -5.15 -9.86 -10.83
CA LEU A 40 -5.84 -8.78 -10.15
C LEU A 40 -5.00 -8.29 -8.96
N LEU A 41 -4.79 -6.98 -8.90
CA LEU A 41 -4.27 -6.27 -7.74
C LEU A 41 -5.42 -5.49 -7.10
N PRO A 42 -6.08 -6.02 -6.05
CA PRO A 42 -7.20 -5.34 -5.38
C PRO A 42 -6.75 -4.04 -4.71
N ILE A 43 -7.67 -3.09 -4.59
CA ILE A 43 -7.39 -1.77 -3.99
C ILE A 43 -6.91 -1.87 -2.52
N ASP A 44 -7.43 -2.80 -1.76
CA ASP A 44 -7.04 -3.08 -0.36
C ASP A 44 -5.68 -3.75 -0.21
N CYS A 45 -5.13 -4.27 -1.31
CA CYS A 45 -3.79 -4.86 -1.39
C CYS A 45 -2.73 -3.88 -1.91
N MET A 46 -3.09 -2.62 -2.18
CA MET A 46 -2.16 -1.62 -2.72
C MET A 46 -1.36 -0.89 -1.65
N SER A 47 -1.95 -0.68 -0.48
CA SER A 47 -1.28 -0.07 0.67
C SER A 47 -2.07 -0.31 1.95
N VAL A 48 -1.43 -0.10 3.10
CA VAL A 48 -2.12 -0.11 4.40
C VAL A 48 -2.99 1.12 4.56
N SER A 49 -2.54 2.28 4.10
CA SER A 49 -3.35 3.49 4.05
C SER A 49 -4.47 3.32 3.02
N ARG A 50 -5.69 3.68 3.41
CA ARG A 50 -6.83 3.63 2.50
C ARG A 50 -6.68 4.66 1.40
N ILE A 51 -7.02 4.26 0.18
CA ILE A 51 -7.05 5.10 -1.02
C ILE A 51 -8.45 5.08 -1.62
N SER A 52 -8.82 6.14 -2.29
CA SER A 52 -10.14 6.27 -2.94
C SER A 52 -10.18 5.61 -4.31
N SER A 53 -9.02 5.52 -4.96
CA SER A 53 -8.88 4.98 -6.31
C SER A 53 -7.54 4.26 -6.45
N PRO A 54 -7.47 3.15 -7.19
CA PRO A 54 -6.18 2.53 -7.54
C PRO A 54 -5.23 3.48 -8.29
N ALA A 55 -5.76 4.47 -9.01
CA ALA A 55 -4.97 5.51 -9.66
C ALA A 55 -4.18 6.40 -8.68
N ASP A 56 -4.52 6.38 -7.40
CA ASP A 56 -3.73 7.03 -6.34
C ASP A 56 -2.37 6.34 -6.12
N ARG A 57 -2.22 5.09 -6.56
CA ARG A 57 -1.00 4.28 -6.39
C ARG A 57 -0.31 3.93 -7.69
N VAL A 58 -1.07 3.55 -8.71
CA VAL A 58 -0.53 2.98 -9.95
C VAL A 58 -1.11 3.67 -11.18
N SER A 59 -0.41 3.57 -12.31
CA SER A 59 -0.86 4.07 -13.61
C SER A 59 -0.82 2.95 -14.64
N VAL A 60 -1.70 3.01 -15.64
CA VAL A 60 -1.66 2.11 -16.79
C VAL A 60 -0.30 2.25 -17.50
N GLY A 61 0.31 1.11 -17.83
CA GLY A 61 1.63 1.02 -18.44
C GLY A 61 2.80 1.06 -17.43
N GLN A 62 2.52 1.33 -16.16
CA GLN A 62 3.56 1.34 -15.13
C GLN A 62 4.05 -0.09 -14.84
N GLN A 63 5.38 -0.25 -14.76
CA GLN A 63 5.99 -1.45 -14.20
C GLN A 63 6.09 -1.33 -12.69
N ILE A 64 5.61 -2.34 -11.99
CA ILE A 64 5.60 -2.41 -10.53
C ILE A 64 6.09 -3.78 -10.07
N LEU A 65 6.56 -3.86 -8.82
CA LEU A 65 6.81 -5.13 -8.14
C LEU A 65 5.56 -5.53 -7.36
N CYS A 66 5.21 -6.81 -7.43
CA CYS A 66 4.09 -7.38 -6.70
C CYS A 66 4.51 -8.69 -6.04
N ALA A 67 3.81 -9.07 -4.98
CA ALA A 67 3.83 -10.43 -4.46
C ALA A 67 2.54 -11.15 -4.86
N VAL A 68 2.64 -12.44 -5.13
CA VAL A 68 1.47 -13.30 -5.31
C VAL A 68 0.80 -13.49 -3.96
N LYS A 69 -0.46 -13.12 -3.82
CA LYS A 69 -1.21 -13.28 -2.58
C LYS A 69 -1.85 -14.66 -2.49
N ASN A 70 -2.65 -14.98 -3.47
CA ASN A 70 -3.34 -16.28 -3.62
C ASN A 70 -3.87 -16.44 -5.05
N ARG A 71 -4.65 -17.50 -5.28
CA ARG A 71 -5.50 -17.63 -6.47
C ARG A 71 -6.97 -17.47 -6.07
N ASP A 72 -7.76 -16.84 -6.91
CA ASP A 72 -9.20 -16.75 -6.71
C ASP A 72 -9.90 -18.07 -7.07
N VAL A 73 -11.21 -18.13 -6.82
CA VAL A 73 -12.05 -19.30 -7.14
C VAL A 73 -12.07 -19.70 -8.62
N GLN A 74 -11.63 -18.83 -9.51
CA GLN A 74 -11.48 -19.08 -10.95
C GLN A 74 -10.04 -19.43 -11.34
N GLY A 75 -9.13 -19.56 -10.37
CA GLY A 75 -7.73 -19.90 -10.58
C GLY A 75 -6.87 -18.71 -11.04
N ARG A 76 -7.39 -17.48 -11.03
CA ARG A 76 -6.63 -16.28 -11.38
C ARG A 76 -5.79 -15.80 -10.21
N PHE A 77 -4.60 -15.29 -10.52
CA PHE A 77 -3.72 -14.73 -9.49
C PHE A 77 -4.28 -13.43 -8.91
N VAL A 78 -4.24 -13.36 -7.59
CA VAL A 78 -4.44 -12.14 -6.82
C VAL A 78 -3.08 -11.65 -6.35
N LEU A 79 -2.79 -10.38 -6.61
CA LEU A 79 -1.52 -9.74 -6.28
C LEU A 79 -1.65 -8.82 -5.07
N THR A 80 -0.52 -8.51 -4.47
CA THR A 80 -0.42 -7.50 -3.42
C THR A 80 0.90 -6.74 -3.53
N ILE A 81 0.90 -5.45 -3.24
CA ILE A 81 2.11 -4.62 -3.15
C ILE A 81 2.30 -4.06 -1.74
N ARG A 82 1.28 -4.11 -0.92
CA ARG A 82 1.25 -3.56 0.43
C ARG A 82 2.41 -4.02 1.29
N GLU A 83 2.73 -5.30 1.23
CA GLU A 83 3.81 -5.92 2.00
C GLU A 83 5.19 -5.45 1.56
N LEU A 84 5.33 -5.12 0.27
CA LEU A 84 6.60 -4.64 -0.30
C LEU A 84 6.89 -3.18 0.05
N LEU A 85 5.86 -2.41 0.44
CA LEU A 85 5.97 -0.99 0.78
C LEU A 85 6.37 -0.74 2.24
N GLY A 86 6.77 -1.78 2.95
CA GLY A 86 7.35 -1.71 4.28
C GLY A 86 6.36 -1.75 5.43
N THR A 87 6.87 -2.11 6.60
CA THR A 87 6.19 -2.12 7.88
C THR A 87 5.97 -0.69 8.41
N TRP A 88 5.18 -0.55 9.47
CA TRP A 88 4.98 0.74 10.12
C TRP A 88 6.31 1.34 10.59
N ALA A 89 7.15 0.53 11.25
CA ALA A 89 8.42 0.98 11.79
C ALA A 89 9.43 1.38 10.70
N GLU A 90 9.52 0.61 9.62
CA GLU A 90 10.38 0.93 8.47
C GLU A 90 9.99 2.25 7.82
N ASN A 91 8.70 2.50 7.64
CA ASN A 91 8.23 3.77 7.09
C ASN A 91 8.42 4.93 8.06
N ALA A 92 8.09 4.74 9.35
CA ALA A 92 8.23 5.78 10.36
C ALA A 92 9.69 6.20 10.59
N ALA A 93 10.66 5.31 10.39
CA ALA A 93 12.09 5.60 10.51
C ALA A 93 12.60 6.66 9.52
N HIS A 94 11.85 6.96 8.46
CA HIS A 94 12.19 8.02 7.50
C HIS A 94 11.70 9.41 7.92
N PHE A 95 10.99 9.52 9.02
CA PHE A 95 10.41 10.77 9.52
C PHE A 95 10.89 11.07 10.94
N SER A 96 11.03 12.35 11.24
CA SER A 96 11.42 12.83 12.55
C SER A 96 10.39 13.81 13.11
N VAL A 97 10.25 13.82 14.44
CA VAL A 97 9.47 14.85 15.12
C VAL A 97 10.10 16.22 14.84
N GLY A 98 9.27 17.19 14.47
CA GLY A 98 9.73 18.52 14.08
C GLY A 98 9.85 18.75 12.58
N GLU A 99 9.76 17.70 11.76
CA GLU A 99 9.76 17.86 10.30
C GLU A 99 8.42 18.36 9.78
N THR A 100 8.50 19.12 8.69
CA THR A 100 7.35 19.50 7.87
C THR A 100 7.42 18.76 6.54
N VAL A 101 6.39 18.00 6.24
CA VAL A 101 6.33 17.15 5.05
C VAL A 101 5.02 17.36 4.29
N VAL A 102 4.99 16.93 3.03
CA VAL A 102 3.76 16.90 2.25
C VAL A 102 2.97 15.65 2.62
N GLY A 103 1.67 15.81 2.82
CA GLY A 103 0.74 14.72 3.00
C GLY A 103 -0.46 14.83 2.07
N ILE A 104 -1.20 13.74 1.94
CA ILE A 104 -2.45 13.69 1.17
C ILE A 104 -3.58 13.37 2.14
N VAL A 105 -4.61 14.19 2.15
CA VAL A 105 -5.82 13.95 2.94
C VAL A 105 -6.51 12.69 2.42
N ARG A 106 -6.76 11.73 3.31
CA ARG A 106 -7.45 10.48 2.96
C ARG A 106 -8.88 10.43 3.48
N SER A 107 -9.13 10.95 4.68
CA SER A 107 -10.48 11.15 5.19
C SER A 107 -10.52 12.28 6.20
N VAL A 108 -11.69 12.90 6.32
CA VAL A 108 -12.00 13.94 7.31
C VAL A 108 -13.11 13.40 8.17
N GLU A 109 -12.79 13.19 9.46
CA GLU A 109 -13.70 12.66 10.46
C GLU A 109 -13.97 13.72 11.53
N GLU A 110 -15.00 13.55 12.33
CA GLU A 110 -15.32 14.49 13.42
C GLU A 110 -14.18 14.62 14.45
N TYR A 111 -13.46 13.51 14.69
CA TYR A 111 -12.36 13.43 15.66
C TYR A 111 -10.99 13.73 15.08
N GLY A 112 -10.87 13.94 13.77
CA GLY A 112 -9.61 14.28 13.14
C GLY A 112 -9.56 14.01 11.65
N THR A 113 -8.50 14.51 11.03
CA THR A 113 -8.20 14.35 9.60
C THR A 113 -7.08 13.35 9.42
N PHE A 114 -7.33 12.25 8.70
CA PHE A 114 -6.31 11.28 8.33
C PHE A 114 -5.52 11.78 7.12
N ILE A 115 -4.22 11.88 7.30
CA ILE A 115 -3.30 12.38 6.28
C ILE A 115 -2.21 11.35 6.06
N GLU A 116 -2.10 10.89 4.82
CA GLU A 116 -1.05 9.98 4.39
C GLU A 116 0.23 10.77 4.12
N ILE A 117 1.34 10.32 4.71
CA ILE A 117 2.68 10.87 4.49
C ILE A 117 3.59 9.91 3.72
N ALA A 118 3.20 8.66 3.64
CA ALA A 118 3.78 7.63 2.76
C ALA A 118 2.71 6.55 2.49
N PRO A 119 2.83 5.73 1.43
CA PRO A 119 1.82 4.74 1.05
C PRO A 119 1.37 3.81 2.18
N ASN A 120 2.30 3.42 3.06
CA ASN A 120 2.00 2.59 4.23
C ASN A 120 2.01 3.36 5.55
N LEU A 121 1.96 4.68 5.53
CA LEU A 121 2.03 5.48 6.73
C LEU A 121 1.09 6.68 6.68
N ALA A 122 0.15 6.73 7.59
CA ALA A 122 -0.76 7.85 7.78
C ALA A 122 -0.70 8.36 9.22
N GLY A 123 -0.88 9.65 9.38
CA GLY A 123 -1.02 10.30 10.66
C GLY A 123 -2.39 10.93 10.84
N LEU A 124 -2.66 11.41 12.04
CA LEU A 124 -3.90 12.07 12.42
C LEU A 124 -3.60 13.52 12.81
N ALA A 125 -4.28 14.46 12.16
CA ALA A 125 -4.33 15.87 12.51
C ALA A 125 -5.68 16.23 13.16
N GLU A 126 -5.79 17.43 13.71
CA GLU A 126 -7.07 17.96 14.16
C GLU A 126 -8.09 18.01 13.00
N SER A 127 -9.37 17.86 13.34
CA SER A 127 -10.42 17.90 12.33
C SER A 127 -10.44 19.26 11.62
N CYS A 128 -10.46 19.21 10.29
CA CYS A 128 -10.50 20.40 9.44
C CYS A 128 -11.52 20.16 8.32
N THR A 129 -12.67 20.78 8.45
CA THR A 129 -13.82 20.61 7.54
C THR A 129 -13.60 21.23 6.15
N ASP A 130 -12.61 22.10 6.02
CA ASP A 130 -12.28 22.79 4.76
C ASP A 130 -11.42 21.94 3.83
N LEU A 131 -11.04 20.73 4.26
CA LEU A 131 -10.22 19.81 3.49
C LEU A 131 -11.06 18.72 2.83
N SER A 132 -10.60 18.28 1.68
CA SER A 132 -11.23 17.20 0.93
C SER A 132 -10.27 16.03 0.72
N PRO A 133 -10.76 14.78 0.69
CA PRO A 133 -9.93 13.62 0.33
C PRO A 133 -9.22 13.79 -1.02
N GLY A 134 -7.94 13.43 -1.06
CA GLY A 134 -7.07 13.60 -2.22
C GLY A 134 -6.33 14.94 -2.28
N GLN A 135 -6.66 15.89 -1.41
CA GLN A 135 -5.99 17.19 -1.34
C GLN A 135 -4.59 17.05 -0.73
N ALA A 136 -3.60 17.68 -1.36
CA ALA A 136 -2.26 17.77 -0.81
C ALA A 136 -2.16 18.91 0.20
N VAL A 137 -1.55 18.65 1.33
CA VAL A 137 -1.37 19.58 2.43
C VAL A 137 0.06 19.51 2.96
N SER A 138 0.54 20.59 3.57
CA SER A 138 1.79 20.57 4.32
C SER A 138 1.49 20.31 5.80
N VAL A 139 2.16 19.33 6.37
CA VAL A 139 1.94 18.90 7.75
C VAL A 139 3.26 18.87 8.54
N TYR A 140 3.16 19.32 9.78
CA TYR A 140 4.24 19.26 10.77
C TYR A 140 4.06 18.01 11.62
N ILE A 141 5.12 17.24 11.80
CA ILE A 141 5.11 16.02 12.62
C ILE A 141 5.32 16.42 14.07
N LYS A 142 4.24 16.39 14.85
CA LYS A 142 4.24 16.78 16.26
C LYS A 142 4.74 15.66 17.16
N ASN A 143 4.38 14.41 16.87
CA ASN A 143 4.76 13.26 17.66
C ASN A 143 4.68 11.96 16.86
N ILE A 144 5.55 11.02 17.17
CA ILE A 144 5.57 9.66 16.61
C ILE A 144 5.50 8.69 17.78
N LEU A 145 4.47 7.83 17.83
CA LEU A 145 4.17 6.90 18.92
C LEU A 145 4.20 5.45 18.39
N PRO A 146 5.38 4.80 18.36
CA PRO A 146 5.52 3.46 17.76
C PRO A 146 4.66 2.39 18.44
N GLU A 147 4.55 2.42 19.75
CA GLU A 147 3.77 1.45 20.52
C GLU A 147 2.28 1.48 20.21
N LYS A 148 1.78 2.59 19.69
CA LYS A 148 0.37 2.78 19.28
C LYS A 148 0.21 2.85 17.77
N MET A 149 1.30 2.78 17.01
CA MET A 149 1.31 3.03 15.55
C MET A 149 0.59 4.34 15.19
N LYS A 150 0.87 5.42 15.92
CA LYS A 150 0.25 6.71 15.72
C LYS A 150 1.27 7.78 15.42
N ILE A 151 0.95 8.63 14.46
CA ILE A 151 1.67 9.87 14.17
C ILE A 151 0.69 11.03 14.36
N LYS A 152 1.06 11.96 15.23
CA LYS A 152 0.30 13.20 15.42
C LYS A 152 0.83 14.28 14.48
N LEU A 153 -0.06 14.83 13.69
CA LEU A 153 0.24 15.85 12.68
C LEU A 153 -0.43 17.18 13.02
N VAL A 154 0.16 18.25 12.54
CA VAL A 154 -0.45 19.58 12.55
C VAL A 154 -0.43 20.10 11.11
N ILE A 155 -1.58 20.52 10.61
CA ILE A 155 -1.69 21.08 9.26
C ILE A 155 -1.15 22.51 9.29
N VAL A 156 -0.12 22.76 8.48
CA VAL A 156 0.57 24.04 8.39
C VAL A 156 0.08 24.83 7.19
N ASN A 157 -0.18 24.14 6.07
CA ASN A 157 -0.69 24.78 4.85
C ASN A 157 -1.78 23.89 4.24
N HIS A 158 -2.94 24.47 4.00
CA HIS A 158 -4.15 23.79 3.55
C HIS A 158 -4.22 23.63 2.02
N SER A 159 -3.36 24.27 1.27
CA SER A 159 -3.45 24.25 -0.19
C SER A 159 -2.07 24.22 -0.83
N LEU A 160 -1.67 23.04 -1.25
CA LEU A 160 -0.59 22.90 -2.20
C LEU A 160 -1.23 22.77 -3.59
N ASN A 161 -1.00 23.76 -4.46
CA ASN A 161 -1.59 23.87 -5.80
C ASN A 161 -1.13 22.76 -6.77
N GLN A 162 -0.50 21.69 -6.29
CA GLN A 162 -0.01 20.58 -7.09
C GLN A 162 -0.72 19.29 -6.68
N ARG A 163 -1.17 18.52 -7.66
CA ARG A 163 -1.52 17.12 -7.44
C ARG A 163 -0.26 16.40 -7.00
N HIS A 164 -0.25 15.94 -5.75
CA HIS A 164 0.83 15.14 -5.21
C HIS A 164 0.43 13.67 -5.26
N ARG A 165 1.35 12.84 -5.71
CA ARG A 165 1.24 11.40 -5.68
C ARG A 165 2.54 10.83 -5.15
N PHE A 166 2.45 9.93 -4.18
CA PHE A 166 3.62 9.25 -3.67
C PHE A 166 4.13 8.23 -4.68
N GLU A 167 5.42 8.20 -4.88
CA GLU A 167 6.07 7.11 -5.59
C GLU A 167 6.08 5.85 -4.73
N LEU A 168 5.99 4.69 -5.37
CA LEU A 168 6.10 3.40 -4.70
C LEU A 168 7.57 3.18 -4.31
N ARG A 169 7.81 3.19 -3.01
CA ARG A 169 9.13 2.87 -2.46
C ARG A 169 9.10 1.47 -1.87
N TYR A 170 9.82 0.57 -2.53
CA TYR A 170 9.89 -0.82 -2.11
C TYR A 170 10.98 -1.02 -1.06
N PHE A 171 10.64 -1.71 0.02
CA PHE A 171 11.57 -2.17 1.05
C PHE A 171 12.00 -3.62 0.77
N ILE A 172 11.16 -4.37 0.06
CA ILE A 172 11.42 -5.74 -0.37
C ILE A 172 11.27 -5.77 -1.88
N THR A 173 12.35 -6.20 -2.59
CA THR A 173 12.43 -6.12 -4.05
C THR A 173 12.55 -7.46 -4.74
N GLU A 174 12.88 -8.52 -4.00
CA GLU A 174 13.10 -9.87 -4.53
C GLU A 174 12.89 -10.94 -3.47
N GLY A 175 12.80 -12.19 -3.89
CA GLY A 175 12.70 -13.34 -3.02
C GLY A 175 11.28 -13.86 -2.85
N HIS A 176 11.03 -14.45 -1.68
CA HIS A 176 9.77 -15.07 -1.29
C HIS A 176 9.39 -14.62 0.12
N LEU A 177 8.11 -14.36 0.33
CA LEU A 177 7.57 -13.97 1.62
C LEU A 177 6.68 -15.08 2.18
N ASP A 178 7.08 -15.67 3.30
CA ASP A 178 6.23 -16.62 4.03
C ASP A 178 5.20 -15.85 4.87
N ARG A 179 5.64 -14.79 5.53
CA ARG A 179 4.82 -13.96 6.42
C ARG A 179 5.33 -12.52 6.47
N TRP A 180 4.40 -11.59 6.60
CA TRP A 180 4.69 -10.19 6.79
C TRP A 180 3.86 -9.61 7.93
N VAL A 181 4.48 -8.84 8.83
CA VAL A 181 3.82 -8.19 9.97
C VAL A 181 4.07 -6.69 9.89
N TYR A 182 3.01 -5.94 9.65
CA TYR A 182 3.06 -4.47 9.60
C TYR A 182 3.15 -3.85 10.97
N SER A 183 2.44 -4.43 11.94
CA SER A 183 2.26 -3.85 13.28
C SER A 183 3.52 -3.92 14.12
N THR A 184 3.75 -2.87 14.90
CA THR A 184 4.80 -2.84 15.91
C THR A 184 4.49 -3.79 17.07
N PRO A 185 5.50 -4.32 17.78
CA PRO A 185 5.30 -5.31 18.85
C PRO A 185 4.37 -4.85 19.99
N GLY A 186 4.31 -3.55 20.27
CA GLY A 186 3.48 -2.98 21.34
C GLY A 186 2.05 -2.62 20.94
N SER A 187 1.72 -2.73 19.65
CA SER A 187 0.41 -2.30 19.17
C SER A 187 -0.70 -3.30 19.48
N SER A 188 -1.84 -2.79 19.92
CA SER A 188 -3.06 -3.57 20.08
C SER A 188 -3.71 -3.96 18.75
N LYS A 189 -3.43 -3.20 17.69
CA LYS A 189 -3.91 -3.48 16.34
C LYS A 189 -2.88 -4.32 15.60
N ARG A 190 -3.28 -5.53 15.18
CA ARG A 190 -2.42 -6.40 14.40
C ARG A 190 -2.83 -6.41 12.93
N ILE A 191 -1.89 -6.08 12.07
CA ILE A 191 -2.01 -6.16 10.61
C ILE A 191 -0.88 -7.05 10.13
N GLU A 192 -1.23 -8.17 9.50
CA GLU A 192 -0.27 -9.14 9.00
C GLU A 192 -0.81 -9.85 7.76
N THR A 193 0.09 -10.44 6.99
CA THR A 193 -0.24 -11.32 5.86
C THR A 193 0.56 -12.61 6.03
N ASP A 194 -0.14 -13.73 5.97
CA ASP A 194 0.44 -15.07 5.99
C ASP A 194 0.25 -15.71 4.62
N PHE A 195 1.34 -15.79 3.87
CA PHE A 195 1.34 -16.37 2.52
C PHE A 195 1.39 -17.89 2.57
N ALA A 196 1.99 -18.47 3.62
CA ALA A 196 2.05 -19.94 3.78
C ALA A 196 0.66 -20.54 4.02
N ALA A 197 -0.19 -19.85 4.79
CA ALA A 197 -1.57 -20.29 4.99
C ALA A 197 -2.41 -20.24 3.70
N ALA A 198 -2.13 -19.28 2.81
CA ALA A 198 -2.78 -19.16 1.52
C ALA A 198 -2.38 -20.29 0.53
N ALA A 199 -1.20 -20.86 0.68
CA ALA A 199 -0.74 -21.99 -0.12
C ALA A 199 -1.41 -23.32 0.28
N CYS A 200 -1.89 -23.44 1.52
CA CYS A 200 -2.54 -24.63 2.05
C CYS A 200 -4.04 -24.73 1.78
N ASN A 201 -4.66 -23.73 1.21
CA ASN A 201 -6.10 -23.71 0.90
C ASN A 201 -6.30 -23.56 -0.63
N PRO A 202 -6.18 -24.64 -1.40
CA PRO A 202 -6.74 -24.65 -2.76
C PRO A 202 -8.25 -24.63 -2.61
N ALA A 203 -8.88 -23.55 -3.06
CA ALA A 203 -10.33 -23.40 -3.09
C ALA A 203 -11.00 -24.46 -3.97
#